data_6d371e286490d8ec13aa2d3838420435
#
_entry.id   6d371e286490d8ec13aa2d3838420435
#
_cell.length_a   1.000
_cell.length_b   1.000
_cell.length_c   1.000
_cell.angle_alpha   90.00
_cell.angle_beta   90.00
_cell.angle_gamma   90.00
#
_symmetry.space_group_name_H-M   'P 1'
#
loop_
_entity.id
_entity.type
_entity.pdbx_description
1 polymer ?
#
loop_
_entity_poly.entity_id
_entity_poly.type
_entity_poly.pdbx_seq_one_letter_code
_entity_poly.pdbx_strand_id
1 'polypeptide(L)'
;MAKQTPLPHKSLLTRALAMAALLLSATAMTMAQDIKADTTAVKADTTTVKADTTTVKAKHGLVARLLQYFAESDKPKPDKKIDFGIIGGPHYASDTGLGLGLVASALYSTDRSDSTLEKSNASLYSDMTTKGFLMIGIRGNNIFPKNRYRLDYRLYVYTFPSYLWGFSYPQSDNDDNKSKYSRTKFEVMARFLIPVNRYSYLGPIARYQYVHAYKLKDQAPQLLEGLPKTVSDFGVGVSYTFDSRDFMLNASRGWFMQLDLTTNPTFLGNNDTYWSAELQLATYRKAWRGAIIAGELHTRQSTGQVPWPMLADVGSSNRMRGYYEGRYRDKNVIDAQVELRQHIWHRNGIVLWLGAAEVFPRYSDMRFSRILPNAGVGYRWQFKKGVNVRLDYGFSRNGTGFIFNINEAF
;
A
#
# COMPACT_ATOMS: atom_id res chain seq x y z
N MET A 1 19.47 -35.78 -26.49
CA MET A 1 18.21 -35.23 -26.02
C MET A 1 18.03 -35.58 -24.56
N ALA A 2 18.43 -34.71 -23.66
CA ALA A 2 18.29 -34.91 -22.22
C ALA A 2 16.97 -34.25 -21.77
N LYS A 3 16.03 -35.04 -21.24
CA LYS A 3 14.80 -34.57 -20.63
C LYS A 3 15.15 -33.84 -19.34
N GLN A 4 15.00 -32.54 -19.32
CA GLN A 4 14.98 -31.77 -18.07
C GLN A 4 13.65 -32.02 -17.34
N THR A 5 13.73 -32.68 -16.21
CA THR A 5 12.62 -32.85 -15.25
C THR A 5 12.34 -31.50 -14.60
N PRO A 6 11.10 -31.00 -14.58
CA PRO A 6 10.76 -29.76 -13.90
C PRO A 6 10.87 -29.97 -12.37
N LEU A 7 11.61 -29.10 -11.71
CA LEU A 7 11.66 -29.03 -10.24
C LEU A 7 10.26 -28.78 -9.64
N PRO A 8 9.89 -29.45 -8.56
CA PRO A 8 8.55 -29.37 -8.01
C PRO A 8 8.23 -27.98 -7.46
N HIS A 9 7.27 -27.30 -8.08
CA HIS A 9 6.79 -25.94 -7.74
C HIS A 9 6.43 -25.72 -6.26
N LYS A 10 6.14 -26.78 -5.49
CA LYS A 10 5.89 -26.71 -4.05
C LYS A 10 7.09 -26.24 -3.23
N SER A 11 8.32 -26.43 -3.71
CA SER A 11 9.53 -26.07 -2.97
C SER A 11 9.85 -24.57 -2.98
N LEU A 12 9.48 -23.83 -4.01
CA LEU A 12 9.74 -22.39 -4.12
C LEU A 12 8.78 -21.57 -3.25
N LEU A 13 7.49 -21.91 -3.24
CA LEU A 13 6.51 -21.26 -2.38
C LEU A 13 6.81 -21.54 -0.90
N THR A 14 7.21 -22.77 -0.57
CA THR A 14 7.59 -23.15 0.80
C THR A 14 8.89 -22.43 1.22
N ARG A 15 9.84 -22.23 0.32
CA ARG A 15 11.07 -21.49 0.59
C ARG A 15 10.83 -19.98 0.71
N ALA A 16 9.94 -19.41 -0.11
CA ALA A 16 9.54 -18.01 -0.02
C ALA A 16 8.76 -17.73 1.27
N LEU A 17 7.85 -18.62 1.66
CA LEU A 17 7.12 -18.56 2.93
C LEU A 17 8.06 -18.75 4.12
N ALA A 18 9.03 -19.65 4.03
CA ALA A 18 10.05 -19.85 5.07
C ALA A 18 10.97 -18.64 5.20
N MET A 19 11.38 -18.02 4.10
CA MET A 19 12.20 -16.80 4.11
C MET A 19 11.42 -15.59 4.64
N ALA A 20 10.13 -15.45 4.29
CA ALA A 20 9.24 -14.45 4.85
C ALA A 20 9.01 -14.69 6.35
N ALA A 21 8.84 -15.93 6.79
CA ALA A 21 8.72 -16.31 8.19
C ALA A 21 10.03 -16.07 8.97
N LEU A 22 11.19 -16.29 8.35
CA LEU A 22 12.51 -16.01 8.94
C LEU A 22 12.76 -14.49 9.09
N LEU A 23 12.39 -13.69 8.10
CA LEU A 23 12.45 -12.23 8.18
C LEU A 23 11.46 -11.68 9.23
N LEU A 24 10.25 -12.25 9.30
CA LEU A 24 9.25 -11.94 10.32
C LEU A 24 9.72 -12.35 11.73
N SER A 25 10.39 -13.50 11.87
CA SER A 25 10.91 -13.97 13.16
C SER A 25 12.11 -13.15 13.63
N ALA A 26 12.98 -12.71 12.72
CA ALA A 26 14.12 -11.85 13.07
C ALA A 26 13.67 -10.46 13.52
N THR A 27 12.67 -9.85 12.86
CA THR A 27 12.09 -8.57 13.29
C THR A 27 11.24 -8.70 14.55
N ALA A 28 10.54 -9.83 14.75
CA ALA A 28 9.78 -10.12 15.95
C ALA A 28 10.69 -10.44 17.15
N MET A 29 11.84 -11.10 16.93
CA MET A 29 12.81 -11.36 18.00
C MET A 29 13.50 -10.09 18.50
N THR A 30 13.89 -9.18 17.61
CA THR A 30 14.41 -7.85 18.03
C THR A 30 13.36 -7.05 18.77
N MET A 31 12.11 -7.05 18.32
CA MET A 31 10.99 -6.39 19.02
C MET A 31 10.65 -7.05 20.37
N ALA A 32 10.74 -8.39 20.48
CA ALA A 32 10.45 -9.11 21.72
C ALA A 32 11.56 -8.97 22.78
N GLN A 33 12.81 -8.77 22.38
CA GLN A 33 13.91 -8.48 23.30
C GLN A 33 13.78 -7.07 23.91
N ASP A 34 13.36 -6.08 23.12
CA ASP A 34 13.09 -4.72 23.62
C ASP A 34 11.87 -4.65 24.54
N ILE A 35 10.84 -5.48 24.31
CA ILE A 35 9.66 -5.57 25.19
C ILE A 35 10.02 -6.23 26.53
N LYS A 36 10.91 -7.23 26.55
CA LYS A 36 11.38 -7.86 27.79
C LYS A 36 12.27 -6.94 28.61
N ALA A 37 13.06 -6.09 27.99
CA ALA A 37 13.88 -5.09 28.69
C ALA A 37 13.03 -4.02 29.39
N ASP A 38 11.90 -3.61 28.79
CA ASP A 38 11.00 -2.61 29.35
C ASP A 38 10.14 -3.14 30.51
N THR A 39 9.84 -4.46 30.54
CA THR A 39 9.08 -5.09 31.64
C THR A 39 9.91 -5.38 32.88
N THR A 40 11.23 -5.44 32.78
CA THR A 40 12.13 -5.64 33.91
C THR A 40 12.48 -4.34 34.64
N ALA A 41 12.37 -3.18 33.96
CA ALA A 41 12.63 -1.86 34.59
C ALA A 41 11.49 -1.32 35.46
N VAL A 42 10.29 -1.90 35.40
CA VAL A 42 9.10 -1.45 36.17
C VAL A 42 8.99 -2.13 37.53
N LYS A 43 9.90 -3.04 37.91
CA LYS A 43 9.82 -3.78 39.19
C LYS A 43 10.64 -3.25 40.35
N ALA A 44 11.24 -2.08 40.24
CA ALA A 44 12.00 -1.48 41.33
C ALA A 44 11.57 -0.02 41.55
N ASP A 45 10.45 0.21 42.19
CA ASP A 45 10.20 1.28 43.15
C ASP A 45 8.75 1.20 43.67
N THR A 46 8.58 0.53 44.79
CA THR A 46 7.35 0.62 45.57
C THR A 46 7.74 0.75 47.05
N THR A 47 7.87 2.00 47.52
CA THR A 47 7.75 2.29 48.93
C THR A 47 6.92 3.55 49.14
N THR A 48 5.74 3.30 49.76
CA THR A 48 4.94 4.15 50.65
C THR A 48 4.52 5.56 50.20
N VAL A 49 3.21 5.72 49.92
CA VAL A 49 2.37 6.72 50.60
C VAL A 49 0.92 6.19 50.66
N LYS A 50 0.42 6.01 51.90
CA LYS A 50 -1.01 5.77 52.19
C LYS A 50 -1.77 7.08 52.00
N ALA A 51 -2.77 7.07 51.17
CA ALA A 51 -3.90 7.99 51.23
C ALA A 51 -5.16 7.22 50.79
N ASP A 52 -6.05 7.05 51.76
CA ASP A 52 -7.40 6.50 51.58
C ASP A 52 -8.19 7.34 50.55
N THR A 53 -8.55 6.74 49.46
CA THR A 53 -9.73 7.15 48.71
C THR A 53 -10.29 5.91 48.02
N THR A 54 -11.41 5.44 48.54
CA THR A 54 -12.23 4.38 47.96
C THR A 54 -12.74 4.81 46.57
N THR A 55 -11.96 4.53 45.55
CA THR A 55 -12.43 4.56 44.16
C THR A 55 -12.86 3.16 43.75
N VAL A 56 -14.17 3.00 43.62
CA VAL A 56 -14.80 1.83 43.00
C VAL A 56 -14.12 1.59 41.66
N LYS A 57 -13.29 0.55 41.55
CA LYS A 57 -12.76 0.05 40.28
C LYS A 57 -13.93 -0.50 39.47
N ALA A 58 -14.57 0.33 38.64
CA ALA A 58 -15.45 -0.11 37.61
C ALA A 58 -14.62 -1.06 36.70
N LYS A 59 -15.04 -2.31 36.57
CA LYS A 59 -14.53 -3.26 35.57
C LYS A 59 -14.83 -2.67 34.21
N HIS A 60 -13.91 -1.90 33.66
CA HIS A 60 -14.03 -1.40 32.28
C HIS A 60 -14.08 -2.61 31.35
N GLY A 61 -15.24 -2.87 30.76
CA GLY A 61 -15.43 -3.89 29.75
C GLY A 61 -14.48 -3.66 28.56
N LEU A 62 -14.24 -4.68 27.75
CA LEU A 62 -13.34 -4.64 26.60
C LEU A 62 -13.65 -3.46 25.66
N VAL A 63 -14.93 -3.13 25.51
CA VAL A 63 -15.40 -1.98 24.72
C VAL A 63 -14.95 -0.65 25.32
N ALA A 64 -15.03 -0.48 26.64
CA ALA A 64 -14.59 0.75 27.31
C ALA A 64 -13.07 0.96 27.19
N ARG A 65 -12.28 -0.12 27.28
CA ARG A 65 -10.82 -0.07 27.04
C ARG A 65 -10.49 0.29 25.60
N LEU A 66 -11.22 -0.25 24.62
CA LEU A 66 -11.06 0.13 23.21
C LEU A 66 -11.42 1.60 22.98
N LEU A 67 -12.56 2.06 23.51
CA LEU A 67 -12.96 3.47 23.38
C LEU A 67 -11.93 4.41 24.04
N GLN A 68 -11.40 4.05 25.20
CA GLN A 68 -10.33 4.82 25.86
C GLN A 68 -9.05 4.81 25.04
N TYR A 69 -8.64 3.67 24.46
CA TYR A 69 -7.49 3.58 23.58
C TYR A 69 -7.61 4.53 22.36
N PHE A 70 -8.81 4.58 21.74
CA PHE A 70 -9.07 5.49 20.62
C PHE A 70 -9.14 6.96 21.07
N ALA A 71 -9.73 7.25 22.22
CA ALA A 71 -9.82 8.60 22.76
C ALA A 71 -8.44 9.18 23.13
N GLU A 72 -7.50 8.34 23.59
CA GLU A 72 -6.16 8.74 24.02
C GLU A 72 -5.09 8.56 22.94
N SER A 73 -5.47 8.12 21.75
CA SER A 73 -4.53 7.77 20.67
C SER A 73 -3.71 8.96 20.17
N ASP A 74 -4.18 10.20 20.29
CA ASP A 74 -3.50 11.42 19.85
C ASP A 74 -2.61 12.08 20.91
N LYS A 75 -2.66 11.61 22.17
CA LYS A 75 -1.82 12.14 23.23
C LYS A 75 -0.35 11.82 22.94
N PRO A 76 0.56 12.83 22.94
CA PRO A 76 1.99 12.59 22.78
C PRO A 76 2.49 11.65 23.89
N LYS A 77 3.25 10.64 23.53
CA LYS A 77 3.96 9.76 24.47
C LYS A 77 5.46 10.00 24.28
N PRO A 78 6.04 11.05 24.92
CA PRO A 78 7.37 11.53 24.61
C PRO A 78 8.50 10.52 24.89
N ASP A 79 8.31 9.58 25.82
CA ASP A 79 9.37 8.69 26.29
C ASP A 79 9.44 7.33 25.58
N LYS A 80 8.55 7.07 24.63
CA LYS A 80 8.55 5.78 23.93
C LYS A 80 9.56 5.75 22.78
N LYS A 81 10.42 4.73 22.81
CA LYS A 81 11.37 4.42 21.70
C LYS A 81 10.66 4.21 20.38
N ILE A 82 9.50 3.58 20.43
CA ILE A 82 8.67 3.26 19.30
C ILE A 82 7.24 3.69 19.63
N ASP A 83 6.66 4.55 18.82
CA ASP A 83 5.24 4.88 18.91
C ASP A 83 4.45 3.86 18.11
N PHE A 84 3.94 2.87 18.80
CA PHE A 84 3.20 1.77 18.23
C PHE A 84 1.69 2.02 18.27
N GLY A 85 0.99 1.69 17.18
CA GLY A 85 -0.47 1.79 17.10
C GLY A 85 -1.05 0.61 16.34
N ILE A 86 -2.17 0.10 16.82
CA ILE A 86 -2.96 -0.92 16.13
C ILE A 86 -4.30 -0.32 15.79
N ILE A 87 -4.70 -0.43 14.53
CA ILE A 87 -6.01 -0.02 14.04
C ILE A 87 -6.58 -1.17 13.23
N GLY A 88 -7.86 -1.44 13.41
CA GLY A 88 -8.54 -2.43 12.59
C GLY A 88 -10.00 -2.50 12.94
N GLY A 89 -10.72 -3.23 12.13
CA GLY A 89 -12.14 -3.43 12.33
C GLY A 89 -12.78 -4.16 11.16
N PRO A 90 -14.07 -4.46 11.31
CA PRO A 90 -14.86 -5.01 10.23
C PRO A 90 -14.99 -3.99 9.09
N HIS A 91 -14.93 -4.47 7.87
CA HIS A 91 -15.17 -3.67 6.68
C HIS A 91 -16.01 -4.47 5.67
N TYR A 92 -16.57 -3.76 4.72
CA TYR A 92 -17.28 -4.37 3.61
C TYR A 92 -16.79 -3.78 2.30
N ALA A 93 -16.51 -4.64 1.34
CA ALA A 93 -16.29 -4.26 -0.05
C ALA A 93 -17.15 -5.13 -0.95
N SER A 94 -17.73 -4.54 -1.99
CA SER A 94 -18.62 -5.27 -2.93
C SER A 94 -17.93 -6.49 -3.55
N ASP A 95 -16.63 -6.40 -3.77
CA ASP A 95 -15.83 -7.42 -4.42
C ASP A 95 -15.45 -8.56 -3.49
N THR A 96 -15.03 -8.24 -2.25
CA THR A 96 -14.50 -9.20 -1.29
C THR A 96 -15.47 -9.56 -0.17
N GLY A 97 -16.61 -8.87 -0.06
CA GLY A 97 -17.62 -9.11 0.96
C GLY A 97 -17.29 -8.48 2.31
N LEU A 98 -17.82 -9.06 3.38
CA LEU A 98 -17.50 -8.65 4.74
C LEU A 98 -16.10 -9.13 5.10
N GLY A 99 -15.30 -8.25 5.66
CA GLY A 99 -13.91 -8.53 6.05
C GLY A 99 -13.55 -8.01 7.42
N LEU A 100 -12.40 -8.46 7.90
CA LEU A 100 -11.72 -7.97 9.10
C LEU A 100 -10.30 -7.59 8.71
N GLY A 101 -10.02 -6.28 8.72
CA GLY A 101 -8.69 -5.73 8.46
C GLY A 101 -8.01 -5.28 9.75
N LEU A 102 -6.71 -5.53 9.86
CA LEU A 102 -5.86 -5.06 10.95
C LEU A 102 -4.60 -4.41 10.37
N VAL A 103 -4.22 -3.27 10.93
CA VAL A 103 -2.96 -2.59 10.64
C VAL A 103 -2.26 -2.28 11.95
N ALA A 104 -1.07 -2.81 12.11
CA ALA A 104 -0.16 -2.46 13.20
C ALA A 104 0.94 -1.57 12.62
N SER A 105 1.05 -0.33 13.11
CA SER A 105 2.04 0.65 12.64
C SER A 105 2.97 1.08 13.76
N ALA A 106 4.24 1.21 13.44
CA ALA A 106 5.28 1.73 14.31
C ALA A 106 5.93 2.98 13.69
N LEU A 107 6.06 4.04 14.47
CA LEU A 107 6.87 5.22 14.16
C LEU A 107 8.05 5.25 15.13
N TYR A 108 9.27 5.35 14.62
CA TYR A 108 10.49 5.32 15.41
C TYR A 108 11.57 6.21 14.83
N SER A 109 12.48 6.68 15.68
CA SER A 109 13.68 7.38 15.24
C SER A 109 14.86 6.41 15.27
N THR A 110 15.64 6.39 14.20
CA THR A 110 16.90 5.64 14.09
C THR A 110 18.06 6.37 14.79
N ASP A 111 17.93 7.69 14.99
CA ASP A 111 18.84 8.51 15.78
C ASP A 111 18.04 9.49 16.65
N ARG A 112 18.10 9.30 17.96
CA ARG A 112 17.36 10.11 18.92
C ARG A 112 18.06 11.40 19.28
N SER A 113 19.36 11.48 19.04
CA SER A 113 20.15 12.69 19.28
C SER A 113 19.82 13.77 18.23
N ASP A 114 19.31 13.37 17.07
CA ASP A 114 18.89 14.27 15.98
C ASP A 114 17.37 14.46 15.98
N SER A 115 16.91 15.53 16.62
CA SER A 115 15.48 15.91 16.65
C SER A 115 14.93 16.40 15.31
N THR A 116 15.81 16.69 14.34
CA THR A 116 15.43 17.13 12.98
C THR A 116 15.23 15.96 12.02
N LEU A 117 15.70 14.77 12.40
CA LEU A 117 15.57 13.57 11.59
C LEU A 117 14.10 13.14 11.52
N GLU A 118 13.58 12.97 10.31
CA GLU A 118 12.24 12.42 10.09
C GLU A 118 12.13 11.02 10.72
N LYS A 119 10.94 10.69 11.23
CA LYS A 119 10.69 9.37 11.80
C LYS A 119 10.56 8.32 10.73
N SER A 120 11.24 7.22 10.92
CA SER A 120 11.02 5.97 10.20
C SER A 120 9.65 5.38 10.52
N ASN A 121 9.09 4.62 9.61
CA ASN A 121 7.83 3.93 9.82
C ASN A 121 7.89 2.49 9.32
N ALA A 122 7.14 1.62 9.98
CA ALA A 122 6.88 0.27 9.54
C ALA A 122 5.43 -0.08 9.84
N SER A 123 4.73 -0.73 8.92
CA SER A 123 3.34 -1.14 9.10
C SER A 123 3.15 -2.57 8.63
N LEU A 124 2.54 -3.37 9.50
CA LEU A 124 2.05 -4.71 9.20
C LEU A 124 0.57 -4.62 8.87
N TYR A 125 0.18 -5.18 7.75
CA TYR A 125 -1.19 -5.25 7.25
C TYR A 125 -1.65 -6.70 7.26
N SER A 126 -2.87 -6.94 7.72
CA SER A 126 -3.55 -8.21 7.50
C SER A 126 -5.02 -7.96 7.20
N ASP A 127 -5.57 -8.76 6.33
CA ASP A 127 -6.98 -8.69 5.94
C ASP A 127 -7.50 -10.07 5.57
N MET A 128 -8.72 -10.37 6.01
CA MET A 128 -9.44 -11.59 5.62
C MET A 128 -10.91 -11.27 5.38
N THR A 129 -11.51 -11.92 4.38
CA THR A 129 -12.90 -11.67 4.02
C THR A 129 -13.71 -12.92 3.79
N THR A 130 -15.04 -12.78 3.85
CA THR A 130 -15.99 -13.88 3.67
C THR A 130 -15.98 -14.48 2.26
N LYS A 131 -15.52 -13.75 1.25
CA LYS A 131 -15.38 -14.28 -0.13
C LYS A 131 -14.00 -14.90 -0.40
N GLY A 132 -13.17 -15.09 0.65
CA GLY A 132 -11.89 -15.79 0.53
C GLY A 132 -10.71 -14.92 0.12
N PHE A 133 -10.81 -13.58 0.29
CA PHE A 133 -9.63 -12.73 0.28
C PHE A 133 -8.82 -12.94 1.56
N LEU A 134 -7.54 -13.14 1.42
CA LEU A 134 -6.58 -13.20 2.51
C LEU A 134 -5.33 -12.42 2.10
N MET A 135 -4.93 -11.47 2.92
CA MET A 135 -3.72 -10.67 2.71
C MET A 135 -2.93 -10.58 4.01
N ILE A 136 -1.62 -10.67 3.88
CA ILE A 136 -0.66 -10.24 4.89
C ILE A 136 0.48 -9.50 4.20
N GLY A 137 0.95 -8.41 4.80
CA GLY A 137 2.03 -7.65 4.21
C GLY A 137 2.68 -6.68 5.17
N ILE A 138 3.90 -6.31 4.83
CA ILE A 138 4.70 -5.30 5.53
C ILE A 138 5.10 -4.24 4.53
N ARG A 139 5.00 -2.99 4.91
CA ARG A 139 5.63 -1.88 4.21
C ARG A 139 6.25 -0.90 5.20
N GLY A 140 7.28 -0.23 4.79
CA GLY A 140 7.91 0.78 5.62
C GLY A 140 8.91 1.63 4.88
N ASN A 141 9.35 2.66 5.59
CA ASN A 141 10.41 3.56 5.18
C ASN A 141 11.36 3.73 6.36
N ASN A 142 12.60 3.27 6.21
CA ASN A 142 13.65 3.44 7.19
C ASN A 142 14.55 4.60 6.79
N ILE A 143 14.64 5.60 7.64
CA ILE A 143 15.54 6.74 7.49
C ILE A 143 16.73 6.51 8.43
N PHE A 144 17.92 6.34 7.87
CA PHE A 144 19.13 6.09 8.64
C PHE A 144 19.68 7.36 9.29
N PRO A 145 20.51 7.25 10.34
CA PRO A 145 21.07 8.40 11.05
C PRO A 145 21.67 9.45 10.12
N LYS A 146 21.47 10.73 10.45
CA LYS A 146 21.87 11.89 9.63
C LYS A 146 21.27 11.92 8.23
N ASN A 147 20.13 11.22 8.03
CA ASN A 147 19.48 11.04 6.73
C ASN A 147 20.44 10.55 5.62
N ARG A 148 21.46 9.73 6.02
CA ARG A 148 22.51 9.26 5.09
C ARG A 148 21.98 8.31 4.03
N TYR A 149 20.98 7.50 4.37
CA TYR A 149 20.31 6.54 3.48
C TYR A 149 18.83 6.46 3.83
N ARG A 150 18.02 6.05 2.85
CA ARG A 150 16.62 5.67 3.05
C ARG A 150 16.39 4.30 2.43
N LEU A 151 15.63 3.46 3.11
CA LEU A 151 15.21 2.16 2.61
C LEU A 151 13.70 2.10 2.60
N ASP A 152 13.10 2.15 1.42
CA ASP A 152 11.68 1.90 1.22
C ASP A 152 11.49 0.43 0.87
N TYR A 153 10.56 -0.22 1.54
CA TYR A 153 10.28 -1.63 1.30
C TYR A 153 8.82 -1.96 1.41
N ARG A 154 8.40 -2.96 0.65
CA ARG A 154 7.10 -3.62 0.78
C ARG A 154 7.23 -5.10 0.47
N LEU A 155 6.48 -5.89 1.21
CA LEU A 155 6.33 -7.32 1.03
C LEU A 155 4.86 -7.66 1.24
N TYR A 156 4.21 -8.29 0.28
CA TYR A 156 2.81 -8.69 0.36
C TYR A 156 2.64 -10.12 -0.14
N VAL A 157 1.82 -10.86 0.57
CA VAL A 157 1.27 -12.16 0.16
C VAL A 157 -0.23 -12.05 0.22
N TYR A 158 -0.91 -12.35 -0.88
CA TYR A 158 -2.34 -12.39 -0.87
C TYR A 158 -2.91 -13.40 -1.85
N THR A 159 -4.05 -13.94 -1.48
CA THR A 159 -4.85 -14.82 -2.31
C THR A 159 -6.29 -14.35 -2.30
N PHE A 160 -6.92 -14.31 -3.45
CA PHE A 160 -8.31 -13.92 -3.53
C PHE A 160 -8.99 -14.27 -4.86
N PRO A 161 -10.32 -14.47 -4.83
CA PRO A 161 -11.14 -14.48 -6.02
C PRO A 161 -11.09 -13.12 -6.69
N SER A 162 -10.85 -13.09 -7.97
CA SER A 162 -10.75 -11.89 -8.79
C SER A 162 -11.62 -12.01 -10.03
N TYR A 163 -11.83 -10.88 -10.69
CA TYR A 163 -12.43 -10.83 -12.00
C TYR A 163 -11.41 -10.41 -13.05
N LEU A 164 -11.58 -10.92 -14.26
CA LEU A 164 -10.80 -10.61 -15.45
C LEU A 164 -11.78 -10.23 -16.56
N TRP A 165 -11.46 -9.16 -17.32
CA TRP A 165 -12.22 -8.72 -18.49
C TRP A 165 -11.39 -8.75 -19.78
N GLY A 166 -10.06 -8.99 -19.65
CA GLY A 166 -9.11 -8.98 -20.76
C GLY A 166 -7.92 -8.06 -20.50
N PHE A 167 -7.19 -7.73 -21.57
CA PHE A 167 -5.87 -7.09 -21.51
C PHE A 167 -5.76 -5.83 -22.39
N SER A 168 -6.90 -5.24 -22.78
CA SER A 168 -6.97 -4.00 -23.52
C SER A 168 -8.25 -3.26 -23.17
N TYR A 169 -8.30 -1.94 -23.46
CA TYR A 169 -9.51 -1.16 -23.21
C TYR A 169 -10.78 -1.76 -23.85
N PRO A 170 -10.80 -2.17 -25.14
CA PRO A 170 -12.01 -2.73 -25.74
C PRO A 170 -12.50 -4.02 -25.07
N GLN A 171 -11.58 -4.89 -24.67
CA GLN A 171 -11.94 -6.10 -23.92
C GLN A 171 -12.49 -5.77 -22.54
N SER A 172 -11.83 -4.83 -21.85
CA SER A 172 -12.14 -4.44 -20.47
C SER A 172 -13.45 -3.66 -20.36
N ASP A 173 -13.86 -2.95 -21.40
CA ASP A 173 -15.11 -2.18 -21.43
C ASP A 173 -16.33 -3.06 -21.74
N ASN A 174 -16.14 -4.28 -22.24
CA ASN A 174 -17.20 -5.26 -22.47
C ASN A 174 -17.48 -6.09 -21.21
N ASP A 175 -18.69 -5.95 -20.65
CA ASP A 175 -19.12 -6.69 -19.45
C ASP A 175 -19.31 -8.19 -19.69
N ASP A 176 -19.53 -8.64 -20.92
CA ASP A 176 -19.64 -10.06 -21.25
C ASP A 176 -18.32 -10.81 -21.03
N ASN A 177 -17.19 -10.11 -21.06
CA ASN A 177 -15.88 -10.68 -20.76
C ASN A 177 -15.64 -10.87 -19.25
N LYS A 178 -16.54 -10.37 -18.38
CA LYS A 178 -16.38 -10.50 -16.93
C LYS A 178 -16.32 -11.96 -16.49
N SER A 179 -15.16 -12.40 -16.13
CA SER A 179 -14.87 -13.80 -15.83
C SER A 179 -14.22 -13.95 -14.46
N LYS A 180 -14.62 -14.99 -13.73
CA LYS A 180 -14.07 -15.29 -12.40
C LYS A 180 -12.80 -16.11 -12.50
N TYR A 181 -11.82 -15.77 -11.69
CA TYR A 181 -10.65 -16.61 -11.42
C TYR A 181 -10.18 -16.40 -9.99
N SER A 182 -9.27 -17.20 -9.52
CA SER A 182 -8.57 -16.97 -8.25
C SER A 182 -7.11 -16.69 -8.54
N ARG A 183 -6.48 -15.85 -7.76
CA ARG A 183 -5.04 -15.61 -7.87
C ARG A 183 -4.36 -15.62 -6.51
N THR A 184 -3.15 -16.16 -6.49
CA THR A 184 -2.19 -15.95 -5.42
C THR A 184 -1.11 -15.02 -5.95
N LYS A 185 -0.80 -13.98 -5.21
CA LYS A 185 0.28 -13.04 -5.52
C LYS A 185 1.24 -12.93 -4.35
N PHE A 186 2.53 -12.98 -4.65
CA PHE A 186 3.60 -12.60 -3.76
C PHE A 186 4.35 -11.42 -4.38
N GLU A 187 4.61 -10.39 -3.62
CA GLU A 187 5.30 -9.18 -4.09
C GLU A 187 6.34 -8.75 -3.07
N VAL A 188 7.54 -8.47 -3.55
CA VAL A 188 8.61 -7.82 -2.79
C VAL A 188 9.13 -6.64 -3.60
N MET A 189 9.35 -5.51 -2.95
CA MET A 189 10.02 -4.36 -3.52
C MET A 189 10.92 -3.73 -2.47
N ALA A 190 12.12 -3.35 -2.86
CA ALA A 190 13.04 -2.56 -2.06
C ALA A 190 13.67 -1.44 -2.90
N ARG A 191 13.72 -0.23 -2.35
CA ARG A 191 14.48 0.90 -2.86
C ARG A 191 15.51 1.30 -1.81
N PHE A 192 16.76 1.35 -2.20
CA PHE A 192 17.82 1.88 -1.35
C PHE A 192 18.26 3.24 -1.90
N LEU A 193 17.92 4.31 -1.20
CA LEU A 193 18.02 5.68 -1.67
C LEU A 193 19.14 6.42 -0.94
N ILE A 194 20.00 7.11 -1.70
CA ILE A 194 21.10 7.92 -1.24
C ILE A 194 20.74 9.39 -1.49
N PRO A 195 20.88 10.30 -0.53
CA PRO A 195 20.59 11.71 -0.72
C PRO A 195 21.57 12.33 -1.73
N VAL A 196 21.03 13.01 -2.75
CA VAL A 196 21.77 13.82 -3.72
C VAL A 196 21.80 15.27 -3.25
N ASN A 197 20.71 15.73 -2.69
CA ASN A 197 20.58 17.03 -2.02
C ASN A 197 19.50 16.95 -0.92
N ARG A 198 19.13 18.10 -0.34
CA ARG A 198 18.19 18.17 0.79
C ARG A 198 16.86 17.43 0.56
N TYR A 199 16.36 17.44 -0.67
CA TYR A 199 15.03 16.90 -1.01
C TYR A 199 15.07 15.77 -2.03
N SER A 200 16.23 15.47 -2.61
CA SER A 200 16.38 14.51 -3.70
C SER A 200 17.19 13.31 -3.28
N TYR A 201 16.73 12.15 -3.69
CA TYR A 201 17.34 10.85 -3.40
C TYR A 201 17.41 10.05 -4.69
N LEU A 202 18.48 9.30 -4.86
CA LEU A 202 18.71 8.42 -6.01
C LEU A 202 19.26 7.09 -5.52
N GLY A 203 18.87 6.00 -6.16
CA GLY A 203 19.44 4.71 -5.82
C GLY A 203 18.80 3.52 -6.51
N PRO A 204 19.29 2.32 -6.25
CA PRO A 204 18.78 1.11 -6.86
C PRO A 204 17.37 0.76 -6.35
N ILE A 205 16.61 0.12 -7.24
CA ILE A 205 15.34 -0.54 -6.94
C ILE A 205 15.39 -1.98 -7.42
N ALA A 206 14.83 -2.88 -6.63
CA ALA A 206 14.58 -4.27 -6.99
C ALA A 206 13.11 -4.62 -6.70
N ARG A 207 12.49 -5.34 -7.61
CA ARG A 207 11.10 -5.83 -7.49
C ARG A 207 11.06 -7.30 -7.86
N TYR A 208 10.29 -8.06 -7.11
CA TYR A 208 9.94 -9.42 -7.46
C TYR A 208 8.45 -9.62 -7.29
N GLN A 209 7.82 -10.21 -8.28
CA GLN A 209 6.41 -10.56 -8.24
C GLN A 209 6.22 -12.00 -8.73
N TYR A 210 5.41 -12.73 -7.99
CA TYR A 210 4.94 -14.05 -8.38
C TYR A 210 3.41 -14.01 -8.42
N VAL A 211 2.83 -14.44 -9.52
CA VAL A 211 1.36 -14.53 -9.68
C VAL A 211 1.01 -15.91 -10.20
N HIS A 212 0.08 -16.56 -9.54
CA HIS A 212 -0.49 -17.84 -9.97
C HIS A 212 -2.01 -17.71 -10.09
N ALA A 213 -2.53 -17.87 -11.30
CA ALA A 213 -3.96 -17.86 -11.61
C ALA A 213 -4.51 -19.28 -11.64
N TYR A 214 -5.64 -19.51 -10.95
CA TYR A 214 -6.29 -20.81 -10.84
C TYR A 214 -7.80 -20.65 -10.69
N LYS A 215 -8.55 -21.78 -10.73
CA LYS A 215 -10.03 -21.79 -10.68
C LYS A 215 -10.65 -20.85 -11.72
N LEU A 216 -10.15 -20.93 -12.96
CA LEU A 216 -10.66 -20.17 -14.09
C LEU A 216 -12.10 -20.58 -14.39
N LYS A 217 -13.01 -19.60 -14.49
CA LYS A 217 -14.43 -19.79 -14.83
C LYS A 217 -14.86 -18.86 -15.93
N ASP A 218 -16.03 -19.09 -16.46
CA ASP A 218 -16.65 -18.29 -17.51
C ASP A 218 -15.71 -18.19 -18.75
N GLN A 219 -15.39 -17.03 -19.22
CA GLN A 219 -14.45 -16.81 -20.36
C GLN A 219 -12.98 -16.73 -19.96
N ALA A 220 -12.64 -16.84 -18.65
CA ALA A 220 -11.25 -16.74 -18.21
C ALA A 220 -10.32 -17.79 -18.85
N PRO A 221 -10.73 -19.03 -19.14
CA PRO A 221 -9.90 -20.00 -19.88
C PRO A 221 -9.52 -19.49 -21.28
N GLN A 222 -10.47 -18.90 -22.02
CA GLN A 222 -10.27 -18.36 -23.36
C GLN A 222 -9.41 -17.07 -23.32
N LEU A 223 -9.68 -16.18 -22.38
CA LEU A 223 -8.90 -14.94 -22.21
C LEU A 223 -7.43 -15.22 -21.85
N LEU A 224 -7.15 -16.35 -21.20
CA LEU A 224 -5.81 -16.80 -20.83
C LEU A 224 -5.25 -17.89 -21.75
N GLU A 225 -5.89 -18.17 -22.88
CA GLU A 225 -5.40 -19.14 -23.83
C GLU A 225 -4.04 -18.69 -24.39
N GLY A 226 -3.08 -19.62 -24.41
CA GLY A 226 -1.70 -19.32 -24.82
C GLY A 226 -0.87 -18.48 -23.82
N LEU A 227 -1.48 -17.97 -22.73
CA LEU A 227 -0.78 -17.19 -21.73
C LEU A 227 -0.42 -18.04 -20.49
N PRO A 228 0.74 -17.78 -19.86
CA PRO A 228 1.15 -18.52 -18.68
C PRO A 228 0.22 -18.22 -17.49
N LYS A 229 -0.28 -19.28 -16.83
CA LYS A 229 -1.09 -19.17 -15.60
C LYS A 229 -0.23 -18.81 -14.38
N THR A 230 1.06 -19.08 -14.46
CA THR A 230 2.04 -18.76 -13.42
C THR A 230 3.12 -17.87 -14.02
N VAL A 231 3.32 -16.72 -13.41
CA VAL A 231 4.33 -15.75 -13.83
C VAL A 231 5.20 -15.41 -12.63
N SER A 232 6.51 -15.52 -12.81
CA SER A 232 7.53 -14.96 -11.92
C SER A 232 8.21 -13.82 -12.66
N ASP A 233 8.29 -12.67 -12.05
CA ASP A 233 8.82 -11.46 -12.66
C ASP A 233 9.81 -10.78 -11.71
N PHE A 234 11.04 -10.61 -12.14
CA PHE A 234 12.10 -9.95 -11.38
C PHE A 234 12.61 -8.73 -12.15
N GLY A 235 12.43 -7.56 -11.55
CA GLY A 235 12.85 -6.28 -12.11
C GLY A 235 13.91 -5.61 -11.25
N VAL A 236 14.89 -5.01 -11.91
CA VAL A 236 15.92 -4.19 -11.29
C VAL A 236 16.01 -2.85 -12.00
N GLY A 237 16.48 -1.83 -11.31
CA GLY A 237 16.58 -0.52 -11.93
C GLY A 237 17.06 0.57 -11.00
N VAL A 238 16.70 1.79 -11.36
CA VAL A 238 17.06 3.01 -10.63
C VAL A 238 15.79 3.76 -10.24
N SER A 239 15.78 4.27 -9.03
CA SER A 239 14.70 5.08 -8.47
C SER A 239 15.22 6.46 -8.11
N TYR A 240 14.50 7.49 -8.54
CA TYR A 240 14.70 8.87 -8.11
C TYR A 240 13.49 9.34 -7.32
N THR A 241 13.74 9.96 -6.16
CA THR A 241 12.70 10.53 -5.32
C THR A 241 13.03 11.98 -5.02
N PHE A 242 12.07 12.87 -5.22
CA PHE A 242 12.09 14.24 -4.70
C PHE A 242 10.95 14.39 -3.70
N ASP A 243 11.25 14.78 -2.47
CA ASP A 243 10.26 14.91 -1.40
C ASP A 243 10.51 16.19 -0.59
N SER A 244 9.67 17.21 -0.80
CA SER A 244 9.66 18.46 -0.06
C SER A 244 8.39 18.61 0.80
N ARG A 245 7.64 17.53 1.02
CA ARG A 245 6.44 17.54 1.85
C ARG A 245 6.76 17.91 3.28
N ASP A 246 5.85 18.61 3.93
CA ASP A 246 5.95 18.94 5.35
C ASP A 246 5.72 17.74 6.26
N PHE A 247 4.95 16.75 5.81
CA PHE A 247 4.73 15.49 6.51
C PHE A 247 4.42 14.35 5.51
N MET A 248 5.14 13.25 5.62
CA MET A 248 5.09 12.16 4.63
C MET A 248 3.70 11.50 4.51
N LEU A 249 3.01 11.26 5.64
CA LEU A 249 1.78 10.47 5.69
C LEU A 249 0.50 11.31 5.51
N ASN A 250 0.60 12.64 5.67
CA ASN A 250 -0.53 13.58 5.58
C ASN A 250 0.00 14.97 5.24
N ALA A 251 0.46 15.12 4.01
CA ALA A 251 1.06 16.36 3.55
C ALA A 251 0.03 17.50 3.45
N SER A 252 0.41 18.69 3.91
CA SER A 252 -0.37 19.92 3.75
C SER A 252 0.25 20.92 2.77
N ARG A 253 1.53 20.75 2.45
CA ARG A 253 2.29 21.56 1.48
C ARG A 253 3.50 20.79 0.97
N GLY A 254 3.98 21.22 -0.19
CA GLY A 254 5.17 20.65 -0.81
C GLY A 254 4.87 19.82 -2.05
N TRP A 255 5.92 19.15 -2.52
CA TRP A 255 5.90 18.32 -3.70
C TRP A 255 6.48 16.95 -3.38
N PHE A 256 5.96 15.95 -4.03
CA PHE A 256 6.50 14.61 -4.06
C PHE A 256 6.63 14.16 -5.51
N MET A 257 7.77 13.62 -5.88
CA MET A 257 7.99 12.97 -7.16
C MET A 257 8.74 11.66 -6.92
N GLN A 258 8.27 10.60 -7.53
CA GLN A 258 8.89 9.29 -7.55
C GLN A 258 8.99 8.83 -9.00
N LEU A 259 10.21 8.56 -9.48
CA LEU A 259 10.45 7.99 -10.80
C LEU A 259 11.22 6.69 -10.64
N ASP A 260 10.62 5.58 -11.05
CA ASP A 260 11.24 4.26 -11.09
C ASP A 260 11.46 3.86 -12.54
N LEU A 261 12.71 3.61 -12.91
CA LEU A 261 13.10 3.06 -14.20
C LEU A 261 13.60 1.64 -13.98
N THR A 262 12.87 0.63 -14.49
CA THR A 262 13.19 -0.78 -14.27
C THR A 262 13.31 -1.54 -15.56
N THR A 263 14.15 -2.57 -15.57
CA THR A 263 14.24 -3.59 -16.62
C THR A 263 14.02 -4.96 -16.00
N ASN A 264 13.34 -5.81 -16.74
CA ASN A 264 13.00 -7.17 -16.36
C ASN A 264 13.62 -8.13 -17.39
N PRO A 265 14.93 -8.35 -17.37
CA PRO A 265 15.63 -9.12 -18.40
C PRO A 265 15.48 -10.64 -18.18
N THR A 266 15.58 -11.40 -19.25
CA THR A 266 15.46 -12.88 -19.22
C THR A 266 16.54 -13.57 -18.40
N PHE A 267 17.74 -13.01 -18.29
CA PHE A 267 18.81 -13.60 -17.48
C PHE A 267 18.53 -13.61 -15.98
N LEU A 268 17.55 -12.82 -15.50
CA LEU A 268 17.06 -12.87 -14.12
C LEU A 268 15.94 -13.91 -13.91
N GLY A 269 15.66 -14.74 -14.90
CA GLY A 269 14.64 -15.79 -14.84
C GLY A 269 13.27 -15.37 -15.35
N ASN A 270 13.16 -14.22 -15.98
CA ASN A 270 11.94 -13.77 -16.64
C ASN A 270 11.75 -14.51 -17.99
N ASN A 271 10.51 -14.70 -18.41
CA ASN A 271 10.22 -15.31 -19.72
C ASN A 271 10.62 -14.40 -20.88
N ASP A 272 10.36 -13.10 -20.71
CA ASP A 272 10.58 -12.06 -21.71
C ASP A 272 11.26 -10.84 -21.12
N THR A 273 11.97 -10.10 -21.97
CA THR A 273 12.58 -8.83 -21.55
C THR A 273 11.63 -7.67 -21.82
N TYR A 274 11.43 -6.84 -20.81
CA TYR A 274 10.73 -5.58 -20.97
C TYR A 274 11.31 -4.47 -20.07
N TRP A 275 10.96 -3.23 -20.39
CA TRP A 275 11.33 -2.04 -19.61
C TRP A 275 10.08 -1.36 -19.08
N SER A 276 10.17 -0.77 -17.92
CA SER A 276 9.07 0.00 -17.33
C SER A 276 9.58 1.29 -16.72
N ALA A 277 8.88 2.38 -17.00
CA ALA A 277 9.05 3.67 -16.33
C ALA A 277 7.77 3.99 -15.57
N GLU A 278 7.85 4.21 -14.27
CA GLU A 278 6.71 4.58 -13.41
C GLU A 278 7.00 5.91 -12.75
N LEU A 279 6.14 6.90 -13.01
CA LEU A 279 6.22 8.23 -12.44
C LEU A 279 5.00 8.49 -11.58
N GLN A 280 5.22 8.97 -10.37
CA GLN A 280 4.23 9.58 -9.50
C GLN A 280 4.67 11.00 -9.20
N LEU A 281 3.80 11.96 -9.41
CA LEU A 281 4.02 13.36 -9.11
C LEU A 281 2.82 13.86 -8.29
N ALA A 282 3.08 14.41 -7.10
CA ALA A 282 2.03 14.93 -6.25
C ALA A 282 2.40 16.32 -5.71
N THR A 283 1.40 17.17 -5.53
CA THR A 283 1.54 18.50 -4.97
C THR A 283 0.45 18.79 -3.95
N TYR A 284 0.80 19.57 -2.93
CA TYR A 284 -0.07 19.89 -1.81
C TYR A 284 0.01 21.39 -1.53
N ARG A 285 -1.17 22.02 -1.41
CA ARG A 285 -1.26 23.45 -1.11
C ARG A 285 -2.40 23.74 -0.15
N LYS A 286 -2.13 24.53 0.87
CA LYS A 286 -3.19 25.09 1.73
C LYS A 286 -3.97 26.10 0.90
N ALA A 287 -5.30 25.95 0.85
CA ALA A 287 -6.18 26.83 0.10
C ALA A 287 -6.78 27.90 1.03
N TRP A 288 -7.52 27.49 2.05
CA TRP A 288 -8.09 28.34 3.09
C TRP A 288 -8.00 27.64 4.45
N ARG A 289 -8.62 28.20 5.48
CA ARG A 289 -8.55 27.66 6.83
C ARG A 289 -9.07 26.22 6.87
N GLY A 290 -8.20 25.28 7.22
CA GLY A 290 -8.54 23.85 7.32
C GLY A 290 -8.62 23.14 5.98
N ALA A 291 -8.39 23.80 4.84
CA ALA A 291 -8.46 23.22 3.52
C ALA A 291 -7.08 22.99 2.89
N ILE A 292 -6.92 21.84 2.26
CA ILE A 292 -5.76 21.47 1.46
C ILE A 292 -6.26 21.02 0.09
N ILE A 293 -5.69 21.57 -0.97
CA ILE A 293 -5.84 21.04 -2.33
C ILE A 293 -4.60 20.18 -2.59
N ALA A 294 -4.85 18.92 -2.92
CA ALA A 294 -3.82 17.96 -3.29
C ALA A 294 -4.07 17.47 -4.71
N GLY A 295 -3.03 17.42 -5.53
CA GLY A 295 -3.08 16.92 -6.90
C GLY A 295 -2.06 15.80 -7.10
N GLU A 296 -2.41 14.77 -7.84
CA GLU A 296 -1.53 13.68 -8.23
C GLU A 296 -1.65 13.41 -9.72
N LEU A 297 -0.51 13.17 -10.37
CA LEU A 297 -0.38 12.58 -11.69
C LEU A 297 0.45 11.31 -11.54
N HIS A 298 -0.06 10.23 -12.09
CA HIS A 298 0.66 8.96 -12.15
C HIS A 298 0.66 8.43 -13.57
N THR A 299 1.75 7.80 -13.95
CA THR A 299 1.84 7.08 -15.21
C THR A 299 2.80 5.91 -15.07
N ARG A 300 2.45 4.79 -15.70
CA ARG A 300 3.34 3.66 -15.90
C ARG A 300 3.38 3.32 -17.37
N GLN A 301 4.60 3.34 -17.94
CA GLN A 301 4.87 3.10 -19.34
C GLN A 301 5.77 1.88 -19.45
N SER A 302 5.42 0.96 -20.36
CA SER A 302 6.19 -0.27 -20.55
C SER A 302 6.41 -0.55 -22.04
N THR A 303 7.59 -1.07 -22.36
CA THR A 303 7.98 -1.48 -23.71
C THR A 303 8.47 -2.92 -23.69
N GLY A 304 8.33 -3.64 -24.81
CA GLY A 304 8.66 -5.07 -24.89
C GLY A 304 7.45 -5.97 -24.61
N GLN A 305 7.71 -7.21 -24.24
CA GLN A 305 6.69 -8.23 -23.98
C GLN A 305 6.37 -8.25 -22.48
N VAL A 306 5.37 -7.49 -22.07
CA VAL A 306 4.95 -7.42 -20.67
C VAL A 306 4.04 -8.60 -20.36
N PRO A 307 4.37 -9.45 -19.36
CA PRO A 307 3.48 -10.53 -18.92
C PRO A 307 2.13 -9.98 -18.47
N TRP A 308 1.03 -10.68 -18.75
CA TRP A 308 -0.33 -10.19 -18.48
C TRP A 308 -0.60 -9.75 -17.03
N PRO A 309 -0.01 -10.37 -15.96
CA PRO A 309 -0.24 -9.90 -14.60
C PRO A 309 0.54 -8.63 -14.27
N MET A 310 1.52 -8.26 -15.11
CA MET A 310 2.40 -7.10 -14.93
C MET A 310 1.95 -5.89 -15.75
N LEU A 311 0.89 -6.02 -16.57
CA LEU A 311 0.28 -4.90 -17.26
C LEU A 311 -0.13 -3.80 -16.28
N ALA A 312 -0.02 -2.56 -16.73
CA ALA A 312 -0.51 -1.41 -15.98
C ALA A 312 -2.04 -1.44 -15.90
N ASP A 313 -2.61 -1.07 -14.77
CA ASP A 313 -4.04 -1.15 -14.54
C ASP A 313 -4.61 0.10 -13.84
N VAL A 314 -5.93 0.23 -13.92
CA VAL A 314 -6.72 1.27 -13.29
C VAL A 314 -7.48 0.70 -12.09
N GLY A 315 -7.58 1.50 -11.03
CA GLY A 315 -8.31 1.16 -9.81
C GLY A 315 -7.39 0.68 -8.70
N SER A 316 -7.47 1.34 -7.57
CA SER A 316 -6.79 0.92 -6.35
C SER A 316 -7.43 1.60 -5.15
N SER A 317 -6.97 1.27 -3.96
CA SER A 317 -7.39 1.99 -2.75
C SER A 317 -6.89 3.46 -2.72
N ASN A 318 -5.96 3.85 -3.56
CA ASN A 318 -5.34 5.18 -3.56
C ASN A 318 -5.67 6.00 -4.82
N ARG A 319 -5.67 5.39 -6.00
CA ARG A 319 -5.90 6.04 -7.29
C ARG A 319 -7.13 5.46 -7.96
N MET A 320 -7.87 6.32 -8.67
CA MET A 320 -9.07 5.92 -9.41
C MET A 320 -10.04 5.09 -8.58
N ARG A 321 -10.24 5.51 -7.32
CA ARG A 321 -11.11 4.86 -6.35
C ARG A 321 -12.54 4.76 -6.86
N GLY A 322 -13.14 3.58 -6.77
CA GLY A 322 -14.46 3.27 -7.36
C GLY A 322 -14.38 2.34 -8.58
N TYR A 323 -13.22 2.30 -9.27
CA TYR A 323 -12.98 1.25 -10.25
C TYR A 323 -12.53 -0.05 -9.58
N TYR A 324 -12.98 -1.17 -10.13
CA TYR A 324 -12.45 -2.48 -9.76
C TYR A 324 -10.97 -2.58 -10.20
N GLU A 325 -10.08 -2.90 -9.25
CA GLU A 325 -8.64 -3.00 -9.51
C GLU A 325 -8.35 -4.02 -10.60
N GLY A 326 -7.72 -3.55 -11.69
CA GLY A 326 -7.36 -4.39 -12.81
C GLY A 326 -8.50 -4.76 -13.75
N ARG A 327 -9.67 -4.09 -13.69
CA ARG A 327 -10.67 -4.18 -14.75
C ARG A 327 -10.09 -3.66 -16.06
N TYR A 328 -9.62 -2.42 -16.07
CA TYR A 328 -8.95 -1.81 -17.22
C TYR A 328 -7.45 -1.99 -17.06
N ARG A 329 -6.83 -2.66 -18.01
CA ARG A 329 -5.39 -2.89 -18.04
C ARG A 329 -4.84 -2.92 -19.45
N ASP A 330 -3.63 -2.39 -19.61
CA ASP A 330 -2.87 -2.40 -20.86
C ASP A 330 -1.37 -2.22 -20.55
N LYS A 331 -0.53 -2.15 -21.57
CA LYS A 331 0.91 -1.89 -21.39
C LYS A 331 1.18 -0.59 -20.64
N ASN A 332 0.34 0.43 -20.84
CA ASN A 332 0.55 1.76 -20.32
C ASN A 332 -0.72 2.27 -19.64
N VAL A 333 -0.53 3.10 -18.63
CA VAL A 333 -1.58 3.85 -17.93
C VAL A 333 -1.12 5.27 -17.68
N ILE A 334 -2.04 6.19 -17.76
CA ILE A 334 -1.93 7.54 -17.21
C ILE A 334 -3.17 7.81 -16.38
N ASP A 335 -3.00 8.34 -15.19
CA ASP A 335 -4.10 8.77 -14.33
C ASP A 335 -3.73 10.04 -13.58
N ALA A 336 -4.74 10.87 -13.33
CA ALA A 336 -4.62 12.09 -12.55
C ALA A 336 -5.81 12.25 -11.62
N GLN A 337 -5.58 12.81 -10.45
CA GLN A 337 -6.63 13.12 -9.49
C GLN A 337 -6.34 14.40 -8.72
N VAL A 338 -7.41 15.06 -8.30
CA VAL A 338 -7.36 16.24 -7.43
C VAL A 338 -8.28 16.00 -6.25
N GLU A 339 -7.80 16.28 -5.05
CA GLU A 339 -8.53 16.19 -3.80
C GLU A 339 -8.64 17.54 -3.12
N LEU A 340 -9.83 17.86 -2.64
CA LEU A 340 -10.08 18.90 -1.64
C LEU A 340 -10.23 18.21 -0.28
N ARG A 341 -9.26 18.38 0.61
CA ARG A 341 -9.26 17.87 1.99
C ARG A 341 -9.65 19.00 2.92
N GLN A 342 -10.81 18.91 3.58
CA GLN A 342 -11.31 19.92 4.50
C GLN A 342 -11.37 19.38 5.93
N HIS A 343 -10.62 19.97 6.83
CA HIS A 343 -10.79 19.78 8.26
C HIS A 343 -12.07 20.48 8.71
N ILE A 344 -12.96 19.76 9.39
CA ILE A 344 -14.26 20.27 9.81
C ILE A 344 -14.25 20.61 11.30
N TRP A 345 -13.94 19.65 12.15
CA TRP A 345 -14.08 19.82 13.59
C TRP A 345 -13.25 18.80 14.36
N HIS A 346 -12.51 19.23 15.37
CA HIS A 346 -11.62 18.40 16.21
C HIS A 346 -10.69 17.50 15.38
N ARG A 347 -11.05 16.23 15.27
CA ARG A 347 -10.29 15.18 14.58
C ARG A 347 -10.95 14.74 13.27
N ASN A 348 -12.00 15.46 12.86
CA ASN A 348 -12.86 15.08 11.74
C ASN A 348 -12.62 15.96 10.54
N GLY A 349 -12.58 15.35 9.37
CA GLY A 349 -12.47 16.01 8.09
C GLY A 349 -13.24 15.27 7.01
N ILE A 350 -13.44 15.95 5.90
CA ILE A 350 -14.02 15.38 4.68
C ILE A 350 -13.09 15.60 3.52
N VAL A 351 -13.21 14.74 2.51
CA VAL A 351 -12.45 14.82 1.26
C VAL A 351 -13.43 14.68 0.10
N LEU A 352 -13.27 15.52 -0.90
CA LEU A 352 -13.90 15.40 -2.20
C LEU A 352 -12.81 15.20 -3.23
N TRP A 353 -13.03 14.36 -4.23
CA TRP A 353 -12.06 14.21 -5.31
C TRP A 353 -12.71 13.98 -6.67
N LEU A 354 -11.95 14.35 -7.67
CA LEU A 354 -12.19 14.07 -9.07
C LEU A 354 -10.91 13.47 -9.67
N GLY A 355 -11.06 12.56 -10.62
CA GLY A 355 -9.94 11.99 -11.33
C GLY A 355 -10.33 11.48 -12.71
N ALA A 356 -9.31 11.18 -13.50
CA ALA A 356 -9.44 10.63 -14.82
C ALA A 356 -8.24 9.71 -15.12
N ALA A 357 -8.46 8.64 -15.87
CA ALA A 357 -7.42 7.71 -16.30
C ALA A 357 -7.65 7.24 -17.74
N GLU A 358 -6.60 6.74 -18.35
CA GLU A 358 -6.66 5.98 -19.60
C GLU A 358 -5.61 4.87 -19.59
N VAL A 359 -5.96 3.70 -20.16
CA VAL A 359 -5.02 2.62 -20.47
C VAL A 359 -4.89 2.49 -21.97
N PHE A 360 -3.67 2.25 -22.45
CA PHE A 360 -3.40 2.21 -23.88
C PHE A 360 -2.16 1.36 -24.21
N PRO A 361 -2.13 0.71 -25.42
CA PRO A 361 -0.96 -0.06 -25.84
C PRO A 361 0.20 0.83 -26.32
N ARG A 362 -0.08 2.00 -26.92
CA ARG A 362 0.87 2.99 -27.42
C ARG A 362 0.27 4.39 -27.32
N TYR A 363 1.09 5.43 -27.21
CA TYR A 363 0.64 6.83 -27.14
C TYR A 363 -0.25 7.25 -28.33
N SER A 364 0.04 6.75 -29.53
CA SER A 364 -0.79 6.98 -30.73
C SER A 364 -2.22 6.45 -30.61
N ASP A 365 -2.44 5.50 -29.69
CA ASP A 365 -3.72 4.83 -29.53
C ASP A 365 -4.59 5.47 -28.44
N MET A 366 -4.11 6.53 -27.78
CA MET A 366 -4.90 7.32 -26.82
C MET A 366 -6.11 7.98 -27.49
N ARG A 367 -7.25 7.95 -26.81
CA ARG A 367 -8.53 8.49 -27.31
C ARG A 367 -9.31 9.13 -26.17
N PHE A 368 -9.75 10.38 -26.33
CA PHE A 368 -10.60 11.05 -25.35
C PHE A 368 -11.88 10.26 -25.01
N SER A 369 -12.41 9.48 -25.95
CA SER A 369 -13.58 8.62 -25.74
C SER A 369 -13.33 7.45 -24.78
N ARG A 370 -12.08 7.14 -24.49
CA ARG A 370 -11.65 6.06 -23.58
C ARG A 370 -11.27 6.54 -22.19
N ILE A 371 -11.38 7.84 -21.93
CA ILE A 371 -11.11 8.41 -20.61
C ILE A 371 -12.09 7.78 -19.61
N LEU A 372 -11.53 7.36 -18.48
CA LEU A 372 -12.20 6.75 -17.35
C LEU A 372 -12.31 7.77 -16.23
N PRO A 373 -13.45 8.51 -16.11
CA PRO A 373 -13.63 9.49 -15.04
C PRO A 373 -13.93 8.81 -13.71
N ASN A 374 -13.51 9.42 -12.60
CA ASN A 374 -14.00 9.07 -11.29
C ASN A 374 -14.22 10.30 -10.43
N ALA A 375 -15.06 10.13 -9.41
CA ALA A 375 -15.31 11.12 -8.38
C ALA A 375 -15.60 10.41 -7.06
N GLY A 376 -15.58 11.14 -5.97
CA GLY A 376 -15.98 10.54 -4.72
C GLY A 376 -15.93 11.48 -3.53
N VAL A 377 -16.37 10.94 -2.39
CA VAL A 377 -16.43 11.60 -1.10
C VAL A 377 -15.81 10.71 -0.04
N GLY A 378 -15.04 11.29 0.85
CA GLY A 378 -14.38 10.57 1.92
C GLY A 378 -14.49 11.26 3.27
N TYR A 379 -14.50 10.46 4.33
CA TYR A 379 -14.41 10.90 5.70
C TYR A 379 -13.00 10.64 6.22
N ARG A 380 -12.50 11.56 7.05
CA ARG A 380 -11.20 11.47 7.71
C ARG A 380 -11.36 11.60 9.20
N TRP A 381 -10.80 10.66 9.91
CA TRP A 381 -10.67 10.75 11.36
C TRP A 381 -9.20 10.67 11.76
N GLN A 382 -8.68 11.74 12.35
CA GLN A 382 -7.31 11.79 12.80
C GLN A 382 -7.12 10.90 14.04
N PHE A 383 -6.59 9.71 13.82
CA PHE A 383 -6.28 8.74 14.86
C PHE A 383 -5.12 9.21 15.74
N LYS A 384 -4.03 9.64 15.09
CA LYS A 384 -2.86 10.29 15.70
C LYS A 384 -2.46 11.50 14.89
N LYS A 385 -1.63 12.39 15.47
CA LYS A 385 -1.10 13.52 14.73
C LYS A 385 -0.44 13.06 13.42
N GLY A 386 -0.99 13.49 12.29
CA GLY A 386 -0.51 13.13 10.96
C GLY A 386 -0.91 11.73 10.45
N VAL A 387 -1.71 10.97 11.20
CA VAL A 387 -2.21 9.65 10.79
C VAL A 387 -3.73 9.68 10.79
N ASN A 388 -4.32 9.56 9.61
CA ASN A 388 -5.77 9.57 9.42
C ASN A 388 -6.31 8.17 9.14
N VAL A 389 -7.44 7.83 9.76
CA VAL A 389 -8.33 6.77 9.29
C VAL A 389 -9.16 7.34 8.17
N ARG A 390 -9.24 6.62 7.08
CA ARG A 390 -9.88 7.02 5.84
C ARG A 390 -11.03 6.09 5.48
N LEU A 391 -12.19 6.68 5.24
CA LEU A 391 -13.37 6.01 4.69
C LEU A 391 -13.72 6.75 3.41
N ASP A 392 -13.58 6.11 2.27
CA ASP A 392 -13.83 6.68 0.96
C ASP A 392 -14.97 5.94 0.25
N TYR A 393 -15.82 6.68 -0.43
CA TYR A 393 -16.82 6.13 -1.33
C TYR A 393 -16.63 6.74 -2.72
N GLY A 394 -16.13 5.92 -3.64
CA GLY A 394 -15.79 6.31 -5.00
C GLY A 394 -16.86 5.91 -5.99
N PHE A 395 -17.10 6.79 -6.95
CA PHE A 395 -17.96 6.58 -8.11
C PHE A 395 -17.10 6.48 -9.36
N SER A 396 -17.39 5.50 -10.20
CA SER A 396 -16.74 5.28 -11.47
C SER A 396 -17.77 5.02 -12.57
N ARG A 397 -17.35 5.00 -13.82
CA ARG A 397 -18.20 4.67 -14.96
C ARG A 397 -18.92 3.31 -14.81
N ASN A 398 -18.27 2.34 -14.16
CA ASN A 398 -18.72 0.95 -14.10
C ASN A 398 -19.19 0.51 -12.72
N GLY A 399 -19.37 1.44 -11.78
CA GLY A 399 -19.83 1.11 -10.44
C GLY A 399 -19.28 2.01 -9.35
N THR A 400 -19.36 1.54 -8.14
CA THR A 400 -18.91 2.26 -6.94
C THR A 400 -18.03 1.38 -6.09
N GLY A 401 -17.17 1.98 -5.26
CA GLY A 401 -16.32 1.26 -4.32
C GLY A 401 -16.25 1.95 -2.97
N PHE A 402 -16.37 1.19 -1.91
CA PHE A 402 -16.10 1.63 -0.55
C PHE A 402 -14.70 1.19 -0.16
N ILE A 403 -13.93 2.09 0.44
CA ILE A 403 -12.54 1.85 0.84
C ILE A 403 -12.36 2.29 2.29
N PHE A 404 -11.88 1.38 3.11
CA PHE A 404 -11.32 1.66 4.43
C PHE A 404 -9.79 1.57 4.34
N ASN A 405 -9.09 2.60 4.80
CA ASN A 405 -7.63 2.60 4.81
C ASN A 405 -7.08 3.55 5.89
N ILE A 406 -5.77 3.56 6.06
CA ILE A 406 -5.03 4.45 6.96
C ILE A 406 -4.10 5.33 6.13
N ASN A 407 -3.90 6.56 6.58
CA ASN A 407 -3.22 7.67 5.92
C ASN A 407 -4.02 8.25 4.74
N GLU A 408 -3.48 9.27 4.08
CA GLU A 408 -4.09 9.83 2.90
C GLU A 408 -3.84 8.96 1.65
N ALA A 409 -4.57 9.25 0.58
CA ALA A 409 -4.48 8.47 -0.66
C ALA A 409 -3.11 8.64 -1.33
N PHE A 410 -2.53 9.87 -1.25
CA PHE A 410 -1.22 10.22 -1.78
C PHE A 410 -0.64 11.40 -1.03
#